data_2c650f3277ed26d1933757516d83f5ba
#
_entry.id   2c650f3277ed26d1933757516d83f5ba
#
_cell.length_a   1.000
_cell.length_b   1.000
_cell.length_c   1.000
_cell.angle_alpha   90.00
_cell.angle_beta   90.00
_cell.angle_gamma   90.00
#
_symmetry.space_group_name_H-M   'P 1'
#
loop_
_entity.id
_entity.type
_entity.pdbx_description
1 polymer ?
#
loop_
_entity_poly.entity_id
_entity_poly.type
_entity_poly.pdbx_seq_one_letter_code
_entity_poly.pdbx_strand_id
1 'polypeptide(L)'
;MLDQEKFFNTYKVQEAFEDSGLSWDTLEKIYEDYTRRLPEMKKIADRLQDEISKVIDFHVHSIHNRCKDPEHLIEKIIRKVGVEKRQKYKNINERNYLRIVRDLMGIRILILSKEEWRTVHDFLLKVDEDSRYDMHMAEMPRAYIRYGDRDIFNYTIHKEYTDKGYRSQHYIFKYGNYYFEVQVRTIAEEVYAEFY
;
A
#
# COMPACT_ATOMS: atom_id res chain seq x y z
N MET A 1 8.86 -14.30 -18.44
CA MET A 1 7.76 -13.99 -19.38
C MET A 1 6.44 -14.30 -18.69
N LEU A 2 5.53 -13.37 -18.64
CA LEU A 2 4.21 -13.51 -18.02
C LEU A 2 3.25 -14.15 -19.04
N ASP A 3 2.70 -15.32 -18.73
CA ASP A 3 1.75 -16.02 -19.62
C ASP A 3 0.40 -15.33 -19.56
N GLN A 4 0.00 -14.69 -20.66
CA GLN A 4 -1.22 -13.88 -20.75
C GLN A 4 -2.50 -14.70 -20.54
N GLU A 5 -2.60 -15.86 -21.19
CA GLU A 5 -3.80 -16.69 -21.11
C GLU A 5 -3.99 -17.26 -19.70
N LYS A 6 -2.92 -17.78 -19.12
CA LYS A 6 -2.90 -18.26 -17.73
C LYS A 6 -3.25 -17.15 -16.76
N PHE A 7 -2.69 -15.95 -16.95
CA PHE A 7 -2.94 -14.77 -16.11
C PHE A 7 -4.42 -14.38 -16.14
N PHE A 8 -5.01 -14.24 -17.32
CA PHE A 8 -6.43 -13.89 -17.46
C PHE A 8 -7.33 -14.94 -16.85
N ASN A 9 -7.01 -16.21 -17.01
CA ASN A 9 -7.75 -17.31 -16.41
C ASN A 9 -7.67 -17.32 -14.87
N THR A 10 -6.51 -16.94 -14.32
CA THR A 10 -6.28 -16.89 -12.86
C THR A 10 -7.01 -15.71 -12.22
N TYR A 11 -6.82 -14.52 -12.76
CA TYR A 11 -7.29 -13.26 -12.14
C TYR A 11 -8.67 -12.81 -12.65
N LYS A 12 -9.23 -13.44 -13.69
CA LYS A 12 -10.54 -13.10 -14.28
C LYS A 12 -10.63 -11.63 -14.73
N VAL A 13 -9.56 -11.12 -15.35
CA VAL A 13 -9.41 -9.69 -15.70
C VAL A 13 -9.38 -9.42 -17.20
N GLN A 14 -9.76 -10.37 -18.05
CA GLN A 14 -9.69 -10.18 -19.50
C GLN A 14 -10.54 -8.99 -19.97
N GLU A 15 -11.80 -8.92 -19.57
CA GLU A 15 -12.71 -7.81 -19.92
C GLU A 15 -12.15 -6.46 -19.43
N ALA A 16 -11.67 -6.40 -18.18
CA ALA A 16 -11.04 -5.21 -17.62
C ALA A 16 -9.77 -4.79 -18.39
N PHE A 17 -9.01 -5.77 -18.90
CA PHE A 17 -7.85 -5.49 -19.75
C PHE A 17 -8.24 -4.89 -21.09
N GLU A 18 -9.23 -5.46 -21.77
CA GLU A 18 -9.77 -4.94 -23.04
C GLU A 18 -10.28 -3.50 -22.84
N ASP A 19 -11.02 -3.24 -21.79
CA ASP A 19 -11.54 -1.91 -21.42
C ASP A 19 -10.46 -0.90 -21.00
N SER A 20 -9.27 -1.39 -20.62
CA SER A 20 -8.17 -0.52 -20.19
C SER A 20 -7.46 0.20 -21.32
N GLY A 21 -7.46 -0.39 -22.51
CA GLY A 21 -6.66 0.08 -23.66
C GLY A 21 -5.15 -0.06 -23.46
N LEU A 22 -4.70 -0.79 -22.44
CA LEU A 22 -3.28 -1.08 -22.20
C LEU A 22 -2.79 -2.17 -23.16
N SER A 23 -1.54 -2.10 -23.59
CA SER A 23 -0.93 -3.22 -24.32
C SER A 23 -0.35 -4.24 -23.35
N TRP A 24 -0.41 -5.51 -23.70
CA TRP A 24 0.21 -6.58 -22.92
C TRP A 24 1.74 -6.39 -22.80
N ASP A 25 2.39 -5.98 -23.88
CA ASP A 25 3.83 -5.64 -23.92
C ASP A 25 4.21 -4.61 -22.83
N THR A 26 3.38 -3.59 -22.61
CA THR A 26 3.61 -2.61 -21.54
C THR A 26 3.52 -3.26 -20.15
N LEU A 27 2.54 -4.12 -19.93
CA LEU A 27 2.37 -4.81 -18.65
C LEU A 27 3.50 -5.81 -18.39
N GLU A 28 3.94 -6.52 -19.43
CA GLU A 28 5.06 -7.45 -19.35
C GLU A 28 6.37 -6.74 -19.02
N LYS A 29 6.65 -5.59 -19.63
CA LYS A 29 7.82 -4.74 -19.29
C LYS A 29 7.78 -4.24 -17.84
N ILE A 30 6.60 -3.86 -17.33
CA ILE A 30 6.44 -3.49 -15.92
C ILE A 30 6.71 -4.70 -15.01
N TYR A 31 6.15 -5.87 -15.36
CA TYR A 31 6.33 -7.12 -14.61
C TYR A 31 7.81 -7.50 -14.51
N GLU A 32 8.53 -7.48 -15.63
CA GLU A 32 9.95 -7.84 -15.70
C GLU A 32 10.83 -6.84 -14.91
N ASP A 33 10.61 -5.53 -15.08
CA ASP A 33 11.37 -4.52 -14.34
C ASP A 33 11.10 -4.62 -12.83
N TYR A 34 9.83 -4.81 -12.43
CA TYR A 34 9.47 -4.97 -11.03
C TYR A 34 10.06 -6.25 -10.42
N THR A 35 9.96 -7.39 -11.13
CA THR A 35 10.55 -8.67 -10.69
C THR A 35 12.05 -8.55 -10.48
N ARG A 36 12.75 -7.85 -11.36
CA ARG A 36 14.19 -7.60 -11.25
C ARG A 36 14.54 -6.74 -10.02
N ARG A 37 13.70 -5.76 -9.66
CA ARG A 37 13.89 -4.88 -8.50
C ARG A 37 13.45 -5.50 -7.17
N LEU A 38 12.60 -6.49 -7.22
CA LEU A 38 11.97 -7.06 -6.02
C LEU A 38 12.97 -7.51 -4.94
N PRO A 39 14.13 -8.13 -5.24
CA PRO A 39 15.12 -8.48 -4.22
C PRO A 39 15.71 -7.27 -3.48
N GLU A 40 15.93 -6.15 -4.18
CA GLU A 40 16.37 -4.89 -3.56
C GLU A 40 15.28 -4.29 -2.69
N MET A 41 14.05 -4.24 -3.21
CA MET A 41 12.90 -3.70 -2.48
C MET A 41 12.60 -4.49 -1.21
N LYS A 42 12.75 -5.81 -1.22
CA LYS A 42 12.63 -6.64 -0.01
C LYS A 42 13.67 -6.26 1.06
N LYS A 43 14.92 -6.05 0.68
CA LYS A 43 15.98 -5.59 1.61
C LYS A 43 15.66 -4.21 2.19
N ILE A 44 15.07 -3.31 1.38
CA ILE A 44 14.63 -2.00 1.85
C ILE A 44 13.47 -2.16 2.84
N ALA A 45 12.48 -2.99 2.52
CA ALA A 45 11.33 -3.24 3.39
C ALA A 45 11.75 -3.86 4.74
N ASP A 46 12.70 -4.81 4.73
CA ASP A 46 13.28 -5.39 5.96
C ASP A 46 13.96 -4.30 6.81
N ARG A 47 14.78 -3.43 6.19
CA ARG A 47 15.43 -2.31 6.88
C ARG A 47 14.42 -1.34 7.48
N LEU A 48 13.39 -0.94 6.71
CA LEU A 48 12.34 -0.05 7.20
C LEU A 48 11.58 -0.65 8.38
N GLN A 49 11.26 -1.94 8.34
CA GLN A 49 10.67 -2.64 9.47
C GLN A 49 11.57 -2.58 10.70
N ASP A 50 12.85 -2.86 10.54
CA ASP A 50 13.84 -2.83 11.63
C ASP A 50 13.99 -1.42 12.22
N GLU A 51 14.07 -0.39 11.38
CA GLU A 51 14.19 1.00 11.80
C GLU A 51 12.95 1.44 12.58
N ILE A 52 11.75 1.17 12.07
CA ILE A 52 10.49 1.47 12.77
C ILE A 52 10.40 0.69 14.09
N SER A 53 10.74 -0.59 14.09
CA SER A 53 10.68 -1.44 15.30
C SER A 53 11.61 -0.98 16.41
N LYS A 54 12.77 -0.39 16.06
CA LYS A 54 13.74 0.11 17.05
C LYS A 54 13.35 1.43 17.70
N VAL A 55 12.56 2.24 17.01
CA VAL A 55 12.20 3.58 17.50
C VAL A 55 10.79 3.64 18.11
N ILE A 56 9.98 2.61 17.92
CA ILE A 56 8.72 2.46 18.64
C ILE A 56 9.02 2.16 20.11
N ASP A 57 8.64 3.08 21.00
CA ASP A 57 8.81 3.02 22.45
C ASP A 57 7.51 2.69 23.21
N PHE A 58 6.48 2.27 22.48
CA PHE A 58 5.18 1.89 23.01
C PHE A 58 4.77 0.49 22.50
N HIS A 59 3.78 -0.09 23.16
CA HIS A 59 3.34 -1.44 22.82
C HIS A 59 2.60 -1.46 21.47
N VAL A 60 3.05 -2.34 20.57
CA VAL A 60 2.32 -2.80 19.38
C VAL A 60 2.28 -4.33 19.38
N HIS A 61 1.25 -4.92 18.83
CA HIS A 61 1.16 -6.38 18.77
C HIS A 61 2.25 -6.97 17.86
N SER A 62 2.38 -6.43 16.66
CA SER A 62 3.43 -6.88 15.71
C SER A 62 3.64 -5.86 14.59
N ILE A 63 4.82 -5.94 13.97
CA ILE A 63 5.19 -5.17 12.80
C ILE A 63 5.66 -6.14 11.73
N HIS A 64 5.08 -6.05 10.54
CA HIS A 64 5.42 -6.88 9.40
C HIS A 64 5.69 -6.03 8.18
N ASN A 65 6.56 -6.50 7.30
CA ASN A 65 6.71 -5.91 5.98
C ASN A 65 6.22 -6.86 4.89
N ARG A 66 5.94 -6.30 3.73
CA ARG A 66 5.67 -7.06 2.52
C ARG A 66 6.06 -6.27 1.28
N CYS A 67 6.46 -6.99 0.24
CA CYS A 67 6.43 -6.45 -1.13
C CYS A 67 5.26 -7.05 -1.88
N LYS A 68 4.65 -6.26 -2.75
CA LYS A 68 3.53 -6.72 -3.58
C LYS A 68 4.01 -7.84 -4.50
N ASP A 69 3.18 -8.84 -4.68
CA ASP A 69 3.44 -9.88 -5.68
C ASP A 69 3.42 -9.27 -7.09
N PRO A 70 4.34 -9.69 -8.00
CA PRO A 70 4.40 -9.14 -9.35
C PRO A 70 3.13 -9.33 -10.17
N GLU A 71 2.47 -10.47 -10.07
CA GLU A 71 1.22 -10.71 -10.80
C GLU A 71 0.08 -9.86 -10.20
N HIS A 72 0.00 -9.74 -8.88
CA HIS A 72 -0.96 -8.84 -8.22
C HIS A 72 -0.72 -7.35 -8.55
N LEU A 73 0.52 -6.96 -8.88
CA LEU A 73 0.79 -5.62 -9.41
C LEU A 73 0.13 -5.43 -10.77
N ILE A 74 0.27 -6.39 -11.67
CA ILE A 74 -0.32 -6.31 -13.02
C ILE A 74 -1.87 -6.34 -12.94
N GLU A 75 -2.44 -7.24 -12.12
CA GLU A 75 -3.89 -7.27 -11.85
C GLU A 75 -4.39 -5.90 -11.37
N LYS A 76 -3.70 -5.31 -10.39
CA LYS A 76 -4.05 -3.99 -9.86
C LYS A 76 -4.03 -2.91 -10.95
N ILE A 77 -3.02 -2.90 -11.81
CA ILE A 77 -2.92 -1.91 -12.90
C ILE A 77 -4.10 -2.04 -13.84
N ILE A 78 -4.40 -3.27 -14.29
CA ILE A 78 -5.54 -3.55 -15.17
C ILE A 78 -6.85 -3.05 -14.54
N ARG A 79 -7.12 -3.41 -13.30
CA ARG A 79 -8.32 -3.01 -12.56
C ARG A 79 -8.41 -1.50 -12.38
N LYS A 80 -7.29 -0.83 -12.04
CA LYS A 80 -7.24 0.63 -11.84
C LYS A 80 -7.51 1.41 -13.14
N VAL A 81 -7.11 0.89 -14.29
CA VAL A 81 -7.35 1.52 -15.59
C VAL A 81 -8.68 1.07 -16.18
N GLY A 82 -8.93 -0.24 -16.25
CA GLY A 82 -10.08 -0.83 -16.92
C GLY A 82 -11.39 -0.64 -16.17
N VAL A 83 -11.40 -0.90 -14.86
CA VAL A 83 -12.63 -0.86 -14.03
C VAL A 83 -12.78 0.50 -13.35
N GLU A 84 -11.78 0.91 -12.54
CA GLU A 84 -11.88 2.12 -11.71
C GLU A 84 -11.63 3.42 -12.49
N LYS A 85 -11.14 3.34 -13.74
CA LYS A 85 -10.87 4.49 -14.64
C LYS A 85 -10.02 5.57 -13.96
N ARG A 86 -9.05 5.19 -13.13
CA ARG A 86 -8.19 6.13 -12.38
C ARG A 86 -7.22 6.86 -13.30
N GLN A 87 -7.40 8.15 -13.47
CA GLN A 87 -6.62 8.99 -14.41
C GLN A 87 -5.11 8.90 -14.20
N LYS A 88 -4.63 8.80 -12.96
CA LYS A 88 -3.19 8.69 -12.67
C LYS A 88 -2.53 7.44 -13.26
N TYR A 89 -3.30 6.39 -13.58
CA TYR A 89 -2.81 5.13 -14.16
C TYR A 89 -2.88 5.10 -15.68
N LYS A 90 -3.58 6.05 -16.34
CA LYS A 90 -3.88 6.01 -17.77
C LYS A 90 -2.67 5.83 -18.69
N ASN A 91 -1.52 6.43 -18.32
CA ASN A 91 -0.28 6.38 -19.11
C ASN A 91 0.83 5.63 -18.35
N ILE A 92 0.46 4.60 -17.58
CA ILE A 92 1.41 3.81 -16.81
C ILE A 92 2.30 2.97 -17.74
N ASN A 93 3.58 2.94 -17.42
CA ASN A 93 4.58 2.17 -18.14
C ASN A 93 5.78 1.83 -17.23
N GLU A 94 6.78 1.10 -17.76
CA GLU A 94 7.96 0.65 -17.02
C GLU A 94 8.83 1.78 -16.44
N ARG A 95 8.68 3.02 -16.95
CA ARG A 95 9.46 4.18 -16.48
C ARG A 95 8.79 4.96 -15.35
N ASN A 96 7.49 4.77 -15.16
CA ASN A 96 6.73 5.61 -14.22
C ASN A 96 5.93 4.84 -13.17
N TYR A 97 5.78 3.51 -13.30
CA TYR A 97 4.94 2.73 -12.39
C TYR A 97 5.36 2.83 -10.92
N LEU A 98 6.66 2.91 -10.62
CA LEU A 98 7.19 3.07 -9.25
C LEU A 98 6.68 4.35 -8.57
N ARG A 99 6.42 5.41 -9.34
CA ARG A 99 5.87 6.66 -8.83
C ARG A 99 4.35 6.63 -8.72
N ILE A 100 3.68 5.90 -9.60
CA ILE A 100 2.22 5.82 -9.68
C ILE A 100 1.67 4.84 -8.64
N VAL A 101 2.31 3.66 -8.50
CA VAL A 101 1.91 2.60 -7.57
C VAL A 101 2.71 2.74 -6.29
N ARG A 102 2.10 3.34 -5.26
CA ARG A 102 2.80 3.73 -4.02
C ARG A 102 2.77 2.68 -2.91
N ASP A 103 2.14 1.53 -3.14
CA ASP A 103 2.01 0.40 -2.20
C ASP A 103 2.78 -0.86 -2.65
N LEU A 104 3.86 -0.67 -3.42
CA LEU A 104 4.74 -1.77 -3.86
C LEU A 104 5.50 -2.39 -2.68
N MET A 105 5.86 -1.58 -1.69
CA MET A 105 6.35 -1.99 -0.38
C MET A 105 5.34 -1.57 0.69
N GLY A 106 5.16 -2.38 1.71
CA GLY A 106 4.27 -2.08 2.82
C GLY A 106 4.86 -2.48 4.15
N ILE A 107 4.62 -1.66 5.16
CA ILE A 107 4.82 -1.97 6.57
C ILE A 107 3.44 -2.04 7.21
N ARG A 108 3.16 -3.12 7.92
CA ARG A 108 1.90 -3.31 8.63
C ARG A 108 2.16 -3.29 10.12
N ILE A 109 1.55 -2.33 10.83
CA ILE A 109 1.60 -2.21 12.28
C ILE A 109 0.26 -2.71 12.83
N LEU A 110 0.29 -3.81 13.56
CA LEU A 110 -0.89 -4.37 14.21
C LEU A 110 -0.94 -3.94 15.67
N ILE A 111 -2.11 -3.46 16.08
CA ILE A 111 -2.43 -3.02 17.44
C ILE A 111 -3.60 -3.83 18.01
N LEU A 112 -3.76 -3.85 19.31
CA LEU A 112 -4.85 -4.57 19.97
C LEU A 112 -6.16 -3.76 19.97
N SER A 113 -6.04 -2.47 20.21
CA SER A 113 -7.19 -1.57 20.42
C SER A 113 -7.10 -0.32 19.53
N LYS A 114 -8.25 0.21 19.13
CA LYS A 114 -8.33 1.46 18.35
C LYS A 114 -7.86 2.68 19.16
N GLU A 115 -7.88 2.62 20.48
CA GLU A 115 -7.35 3.67 21.34
C GLU A 115 -5.85 3.88 21.15
N GLU A 116 -5.10 2.81 20.81
CA GLU A 116 -3.66 2.86 20.52
C GLU A 116 -3.34 3.56 19.18
N TRP A 117 -4.34 3.69 18.30
CA TRP A 117 -4.17 4.32 16.99
C TRP A 117 -3.55 5.72 17.11
N ARG A 118 -3.99 6.55 18.06
CA ARG A 118 -3.47 7.91 18.22
C ARG A 118 -1.96 7.91 18.50
N THR A 119 -1.50 7.00 19.36
CA THR A 119 -0.09 6.86 19.70
C THR A 119 0.75 6.53 18.47
N VAL A 120 0.26 5.58 17.64
CA VAL A 120 0.92 5.24 16.38
C VAL A 120 0.90 6.40 15.39
N HIS A 121 -0.22 7.13 15.29
CA HIS A 121 -0.34 8.29 14.42
C HIS A 121 0.66 9.39 14.80
N ASP A 122 0.69 9.78 16.08
CA ASP A 122 1.60 10.81 16.59
C ASP A 122 3.07 10.40 16.40
N PHE A 123 3.37 9.11 16.55
CA PHE A 123 4.69 8.55 16.25
C PHE A 123 5.06 8.71 14.76
N LEU A 124 4.17 8.32 13.83
CA LEU A 124 4.43 8.43 12.39
C LEU A 124 4.58 9.88 11.91
N LEU A 125 3.86 10.83 12.53
CA LEU A 125 4.05 12.26 12.26
C LEU A 125 5.44 12.73 12.73
N LYS A 126 5.90 12.28 13.92
CA LYS A 126 7.26 12.61 14.41
C LYS A 126 8.36 12.03 13.51
N VAL A 127 8.15 10.84 12.96
CA VAL A 127 9.09 10.24 11.99
C VAL A 127 9.20 11.10 10.73
N ASP A 128 8.10 11.68 10.26
CA ASP A 128 8.10 12.60 9.10
C ASP A 128 8.86 13.90 9.38
N GLU A 129 8.78 14.42 10.60
CA GLU A 129 9.44 15.68 11.00
C GLU A 129 10.93 15.50 11.35
N ASP A 130 11.36 14.27 11.64
CA ASP A 130 12.71 13.99 12.12
C ASP A 130 13.69 13.70 10.97
N SER A 131 14.57 14.65 10.70
CA SER A 131 15.59 14.57 9.65
C SER A 131 16.61 13.43 9.81
N ARG A 132 16.61 12.72 10.95
CA ARG A 132 17.46 11.52 11.15
C ARG A 132 16.97 10.34 10.33
N TYR A 133 15.67 10.34 9.96
CA TYR A 133 15.08 9.34 9.10
C TYR A 133 15.01 9.87 7.67
N ASP A 134 15.54 9.12 6.72
CA ASP A 134 15.40 9.44 5.28
C ASP A 134 14.01 9.02 4.77
N MET A 135 12.97 9.36 5.54
CA MET A 135 11.57 9.00 5.32
C MET A 135 10.70 10.24 5.46
N HIS A 136 9.98 10.58 4.39
CA HIS A 136 9.08 11.73 4.38
C HIS A 136 7.69 11.33 3.92
N MET A 137 6.67 11.82 4.62
CA MET A 137 5.28 11.59 4.25
C MET A 137 4.97 12.24 2.89
N ALA A 138 4.53 11.45 1.94
CA ALA A 138 4.34 11.88 0.56
C ALA A 138 2.96 12.50 0.29
N GLU A 139 1.99 12.24 1.16
CA GLU A 139 0.62 12.76 1.09
C GLU A 139 -0.04 12.71 2.47
N MET A 140 -1.13 13.48 2.65
CA MET A 140 -1.93 13.41 3.87
C MET A 140 -2.40 11.98 4.13
N PRO A 141 -2.22 11.44 5.35
CA PRO A 141 -2.66 10.09 5.68
C PRO A 141 -4.17 9.93 5.56
N ARG A 142 -4.63 8.67 5.38
CA ARG A 142 -6.04 8.33 5.19
C ARG A 142 -6.48 7.33 6.24
N ALA A 143 -7.64 7.58 6.82
CA ALA A 143 -8.33 6.63 7.68
C ALA A 143 -9.58 6.10 6.97
N TYR A 144 -9.60 4.81 6.71
CA TYR A 144 -10.80 4.10 6.26
C TYR A 144 -11.62 3.74 7.49
N ILE A 145 -12.83 4.26 7.57
CA ILE A 145 -13.73 4.10 8.70
C ILE A 145 -15.13 3.72 8.21
N ARG A 146 -15.96 3.21 9.12
CA ARG A 146 -17.35 2.89 8.83
C ARG A 146 -18.26 3.97 9.40
N TYR A 147 -19.42 4.17 8.77
CA TYR A 147 -20.48 4.99 9.35
C TYR A 147 -20.88 4.46 10.73
N GLY A 148 -20.96 5.38 11.70
CA GLY A 148 -21.25 5.04 13.10
C GLY A 148 -20.04 4.67 13.96
N ASP A 149 -18.84 4.57 13.40
CA ASP A 149 -17.61 4.45 14.19
C ASP A 149 -17.39 5.73 15.00
N ARG A 150 -16.90 5.56 16.25
CA ARG A 150 -16.49 6.70 17.08
C ARG A 150 -15.38 7.47 16.36
N ASP A 151 -15.57 8.78 16.22
CA ASP A 151 -14.53 9.66 15.65
C ASP A 151 -13.40 9.87 16.67
N ILE A 152 -12.34 9.10 16.49
CA ILE A 152 -11.08 9.22 17.24
C ILE A 152 -10.01 9.97 16.44
N PHE A 153 -10.35 10.41 15.24
CA PHE A 153 -9.45 11.04 14.28
C PHE A 153 -9.53 12.57 14.40
N ASN A 154 -8.39 13.20 14.29
CA ASN A 154 -8.25 14.64 14.25
C ASN A 154 -8.15 15.16 12.79
N TYR A 155 -7.85 16.46 12.62
CA TYR A 155 -7.73 17.10 11.31
C TYR A 155 -6.47 16.72 10.52
N THR A 156 -5.55 15.96 11.10
CA THR A 156 -4.28 15.56 10.49
C THR A 156 -4.40 14.31 9.61
N ILE A 157 -5.60 13.78 9.46
CA ILE A 157 -5.89 12.59 8.64
C ILE A 157 -7.16 12.79 7.82
N HIS A 158 -7.13 12.36 6.56
CA HIS A 158 -8.31 12.35 5.70
C HIS A 158 -9.16 11.12 5.99
N LYS A 159 -10.47 11.32 6.26
CA LYS A 159 -11.40 10.22 6.54
C LYS A 159 -12.11 9.77 5.27
N GLU A 160 -12.05 8.47 4.96
CA GLU A 160 -12.82 7.85 3.90
C GLU A 160 -13.80 6.82 4.51
N TYR A 161 -15.08 6.99 4.23
CA TYR A 161 -16.10 6.07 4.71
C TYR A 161 -16.24 4.87 3.78
N THR A 162 -16.28 3.67 4.35
CA THR A 162 -16.43 2.43 3.60
C THR A 162 -17.72 1.70 4.00
N ASP A 163 -18.48 1.25 3.03
CA ASP A 163 -19.71 0.47 3.24
C ASP A 163 -19.42 -1.00 3.60
N LYS A 164 -18.24 -1.50 3.23
CA LYS A 164 -17.84 -2.91 3.35
C LYS A 164 -17.22 -3.26 4.70
N GLY A 165 -17.22 -2.35 5.68
CA GLY A 165 -16.66 -2.63 7.02
C GLY A 165 -15.13 -2.63 7.08
N TYR A 166 -14.42 -2.38 5.98
CA TYR A 166 -12.97 -2.25 5.98
C TYR A 166 -12.53 -1.05 6.81
N ARG A 167 -11.56 -1.27 7.67
CA ARG A 167 -10.95 -0.23 8.52
C ARG A 167 -9.46 -0.36 8.51
N SER A 168 -8.78 0.75 8.28
CA SER A 168 -7.31 0.81 8.30
C SER A 168 -6.87 2.25 8.23
N GLN A 169 -5.70 2.58 8.78
CA GLN A 169 -5.05 3.85 8.52
C GLN A 169 -3.89 3.62 7.57
N HIS A 170 -3.77 4.48 6.57
CA HIS A 170 -2.77 4.39 5.51
C HIS A 170 -1.91 5.65 5.48
N TYR A 171 -0.62 5.46 5.54
CA TYR A 171 0.40 6.50 5.46
C TYR A 171 1.33 6.17 4.31
N ILE A 172 1.49 7.09 3.37
CA ILE A 172 2.41 6.92 2.25
C ILE A 172 3.67 7.71 2.53
N PHE A 173 4.78 7.01 2.67
CA PHE A 173 6.11 7.59 2.83
C PHE A 173 6.92 7.44 1.56
N LYS A 174 7.86 8.37 1.38
CA LYS A 174 8.93 8.28 0.40
C LYS A 174 10.24 7.96 1.13
N TYR A 175 10.98 6.98 0.60
CA TYR A 175 12.32 6.61 1.03
C TYR A 175 13.23 6.51 -0.19
N GLY A 176 14.19 7.43 -0.32
CA GLY A 176 14.99 7.54 -1.53
C GLY A 176 14.13 7.68 -2.79
N ASN A 177 14.24 6.74 -3.71
CA ASN A 177 13.46 6.71 -4.97
C ASN A 177 12.17 5.89 -4.90
N TYR A 178 11.86 5.28 -3.76
CA TYR A 178 10.72 4.41 -3.58
C TYR A 178 9.64 5.04 -2.69
N TYR A 179 8.41 4.56 -2.88
CA TYR A 179 7.31 4.80 -1.95
C TYR A 179 7.01 3.52 -1.20
N PHE A 180 6.58 3.66 0.05
CA PHE A 180 6.03 2.56 0.81
C PHE A 180 4.80 3.02 1.59
N GLU A 181 3.92 2.06 1.87
CA GLU A 181 2.69 2.29 2.61
C GLU A 181 2.84 1.72 4.02
N VAL A 182 2.58 2.53 5.04
CA VAL A 182 2.38 2.04 6.41
C VAL A 182 0.89 1.87 6.63
N GLN A 183 0.45 0.65 6.95
CA GLN A 183 -0.92 0.33 7.31
C GLN A 183 -1.00 0.06 8.80
N VAL A 184 -1.90 0.76 9.50
CA VAL A 184 -2.17 0.53 10.92
C VAL A 184 -3.56 -0.07 11.06
N ARG A 185 -3.64 -1.23 11.71
CA ARG A 185 -4.89 -1.99 11.92
C ARG A 185 -4.91 -2.62 13.31
N THR A 186 -6.09 -2.87 13.81
CA THR A 186 -6.24 -3.85 14.90
C THR A 186 -6.11 -5.29 14.34
N ILE A 187 -5.79 -6.25 15.20
CA ILE A 187 -5.77 -7.67 14.81
C ILE A 187 -7.12 -8.09 14.23
N ALA A 188 -8.23 -7.65 14.81
CA ALA A 188 -9.56 -7.98 14.31
C ALA A 188 -9.80 -7.44 12.89
N GLU A 189 -9.31 -6.24 12.58
CA GLU A 189 -9.41 -5.63 11.25
C GLU A 189 -8.49 -6.33 10.23
N GLU A 190 -7.35 -6.83 10.69
CA GLU A 190 -6.46 -7.62 9.85
C GLU A 190 -7.08 -8.96 9.46
N VAL A 191 -7.64 -9.69 10.44
CA VAL A 191 -8.37 -10.95 10.19
C VAL A 191 -9.54 -10.70 9.24
N TYR A 192 -10.32 -9.64 9.46
CA TYR A 192 -11.43 -9.29 8.58
C TYR A 192 -10.97 -9.04 7.14
N ALA A 193 -9.86 -8.34 6.94
CA ALA A 193 -9.34 -8.00 5.61
C ALA A 193 -8.78 -9.21 4.83
N GLU A 194 -8.46 -10.32 5.50
CA GLU A 194 -8.02 -11.56 4.83
C GLU A 194 -9.21 -12.41 4.32
N PHE A 195 -10.42 -12.19 4.84
CA PHE A 195 -11.62 -12.95 4.46
C PHE A 195 -12.52 -12.23 3.45
N TYR A 196 -12.32 -10.93 3.20
CA TYR A 196 -13.18 -10.07 2.37
C TYR A 196 -12.38 -9.18 1.42
#